data_24429b6449aff67d6dd6425a85f70fca
#
_entry.id   24429b6449aff67d6dd6425a85f70fca
#
_cell.length_a   1.000
_cell.length_b   1.000
_cell.length_c   1.000
_cell.angle_alpha   90.00
_cell.angle_beta   90.00
_cell.angle_gamma   90.00
#
_symmetry.space_group_name_H-M   'P 1'
#
loop_
_entity.id
_entity.type
_entity.pdbx_description
1 polymer ?
#
loop_
_entity_poly.entity_id
_entity_poly.type
_entity_poly.pdbx_seq_one_letter_code
_entity_poly.pdbx_strand_id
1 'polypeptide(L)'
;MAYFSRLTDIVTCSLTRLLEEADDPQAALQEIIAEMETGLAGARRSMKTAKANEDHNRNEVDEHKSKISYWDSQAREALQGGAEDQARLALVRKREAEDLVAGLEEELRASRDTCEHLTRTYRALEARLAEARRRQNPVDGQAPDGEAEREPQPASEVDATVASEIEDELAALKREMGQS
;
A
#
# COMPACT_ATOMS: atom_id res chain seq x y z
N MET A 1 9.07 1.20 -24.20
CA MET A 1 9.19 2.02 -22.97
C MET A 1 8.26 3.24 -22.96
N ALA A 2 7.63 3.60 -24.05
CA ALA A 2 6.73 4.78 -24.14
C ALA A 2 5.41 4.65 -23.35
N TYR A 3 4.88 3.46 -23.18
CA TYR A 3 3.59 3.24 -22.48
C TYR A 3 3.63 3.57 -20.97
N PHE A 4 4.73 3.29 -20.28
CA PHE A 4 4.84 3.60 -18.84
C PHE A 4 4.98 5.10 -18.57
N SER A 5 5.61 5.86 -19.46
CA SER A 5 5.70 7.32 -19.37
C SER A 5 4.31 7.95 -19.43
N ARG A 6 3.48 7.53 -20.39
CA ARG A 6 2.14 8.09 -20.60
C ARG A 6 1.17 7.77 -19.46
N LEU A 7 1.23 6.56 -18.89
CA LEU A 7 0.46 6.21 -17.68
C LEU A 7 0.86 7.04 -16.46
N THR A 8 2.14 7.33 -16.30
CA THR A 8 2.63 8.21 -15.24
C THR A 8 2.11 9.62 -15.44
N ASP A 9 2.11 10.12 -16.67
CA ASP A 9 1.58 11.43 -17.02
C ASP A 9 0.06 11.52 -16.75
N ILE A 10 -0.70 10.49 -17.08
CA ILE A 10 -2.14 10.40 -16.78
C ILE A 10 -2.42 10.45 -15.28
N VAL A 11 -1.58 9.82 -14.46
CA VAL A 11 -1.74 9.82 -12.99
C VAL A 11 -1.32 11.16 -12.37
N THR A 12 -0.27 11.80 -12.90
CA THR A 12 0.32 13.01 -12.32
C THR A 12 -0.26 14.31 -12.86
N CYS A 13 -0.68 14.33 -14.14
CA CYS A 13 -1.29 15.51 -14.77
C CYS A 13 -2.80 15.57 -14.51
N SER A 14 -3.35 16.79 -14.57
CA SER A 14 -4.81 16.98 -14.54
C SER A 14 -5.43 16.44 -15.84
N LEU A 15 -6.50 15.66 -15.71
CA LEU A 15 -7.28 15.18 -16.87
C LEU A 15 -7.80 16.35 -17.72
N THR A 16 -8.16 17.48 -17.09
CA THR A 16 -8.59 18.71 -17.77
C THR A 16 -7.53 19.21 -18.73
N ARG A 17 -6.28 19.30 -18.26
CA ARG A 17 -5.16 19.77 -19.07
C ARG A 17 -4.88 18.87 -20.28
N LEU A 18 -4.95 17.55 -20.09
CA LEU A 18 -4.76 16.59 -21.18
C LEU A 18 -5.84 16.71 -22.25
N LEU A 19 -7.07 17.07 -21.87
CA LEU A 19 -8.19 17.30 -22.78
C LEU A 19 -8.14 18.67 -23.46
N GLU A 20 -7.64 19.71 -22.79
CA GLU A 20 -7.46 21.05 -23.35
C GLU A 20 -6.40 21.11 -24.45
N GLU A 21 -5.38 20.23 -24.38
CA GLU A 21 -4.30 20.14 -25.37
C GLU A 21 -4.68 19.26 -26.58
N ALA A 22 -5.86 18.61 -26.56
CA ALA A 22 -6.30 17.70 -27.62
C ALA A 22 -7.18 18.39 -28.67
N ASP A 23 -6.98 18.08 -29.95
CA ASP A 23 -7.81 18.57 -31.06
C ASP A 23 -9.27 18.06 -30.97
N ASP A 24 -9.48 16.84 -30.49
CA ASP A 24 -10.78 16.25 -30.19
C ASP A 24 -10.80 15.71 -28.74
N PRO A 25 -11.37 16.47 -27.79
CA PRO A 25 -11.43 16.09 -26.38
C PRO A 25 -12.22 14.81 -26.13
N GLN A 26 -13.24 14.49 -26.94
CA GLN A 26 -14.03 13.27 -26.74
C GLN A 26 -13.26 12.02 -27.18
N ALA A 27 -12.62 12.07 -28.34
CA ALA A 27 -11.77 10.98 -28.81
C ALA A 27 -10.58 10.77 -27.86
N ALA A 28 -9.93 11.86 -27.41
CA ALA A 28 -8.84 11.79 -26.45
C ALA A 28 -9.27 11.17 -25.11
N LEU A 29 -10.46 11.51 -24.60
CA LEU A 29 -10.99 10.93 -23.35
C LEU A 29 -11.22 9.42 -23.49
N GLN A 30 -11.75 8.94 -24.63
CA GLN A 30 -11.94 7.51 -24.88
C GLN A 30 -10.60 6.76 -24.92
N GLU A 31 -9.59 7.35 -25.59
CA GLU A 31 -8.25 6.77 -25.65
C GLU A 31 -7.61 6.68 -24.25
N ILE A 32 -7.69 7.75 -23.45
CA ILE A 32 -7.20 7.79 -22.08
C ILE A 32 -7.88 6.74 -21.20
N ILE A 33 -9.20 6.55 -21.33
CA ILE A 33 -9.93 5.50 -20.60
C ILE A 33 -9.42 4.12 -20.98
N ALA A 34 -9.27 3.82 -22.27
CA ALA A 34 -8.77 2.53 -22.74
C ALA A 34 -7.33 2.26 -22.27
N GLU A 35 -6.47 3.30 -22.27
CA GLU A 35 -5.10 3.19 -21.74
C GLU A 35 -5.10 2.92 -20.23
N MET A 36 -5.94 3.62 -19.46
CA MET A 36 -6.08 3.38 -18.01
C MET A 36 -6.59 1.98 -17.70
N GLU A 37 -7.56 1.46 -18.44
CA GLU A 37 -8.07 0.09 -18.26
C GLU A 37 -6.98 -0.95 -18.53
N THR A 38 -6.21 -0.75 -19.60
CA THR A 38 -5.06 -1.61 -19.92
C THR A 38 -3.99 -1.52 -18.84
N GLY A 39 -3.70 -0.30 -18.36
CA GLY A 39 -2.75 -0.04 -17.27
C GLY A 39 -3.18 -0.69 -15.96
N LEU A 40 -4.46 -0.60 -15.59
CA LEU A 40 -5.01 -1.26 -14.40
C LEU A 40 -4.89 -2.77 -14.47
N ALA A 41 -5.16 -3.38 -15.62
CA ALA A 41 -4.97 -4.81 -15.80
C ALA A 41 -3.50 -5.22 -15.63
N GLY A 42 -2.56 -4.40 -16.12
CA GLY A 42 -1.12 -4.58 -15.91
C GLY A 42 -0.73 -4.42 -14.44
N ALA A 43 -1.14 -3.33 -13.81
CA ALA A 43 -0.86 -3.04 -12.40
C ALA A 43 -1.40 -4.15 -11.47
N ARG A 44 -2.61 -4.67 -11.74
CA ARG A 44 -3.18 -5.78 -10.97
C ARG A 44 -2.33 -7.06 -11.05
N ARG A 45 -1.79 -7.38 -12.24
CA ARG A 45 -0.87 -8.52 -12.39
C ARG A 45 0.42 -8.30 -11.60
N SER A 46 1.01 -7.10 -11.70
CA SER A 46 2.22 -6.75 -10.96
C SER A 46 2.02 -6.80 -9.45
N MET A 47 0.89 -6.29 -8.95
CA MET A 47 0.52 -6.39 -7.52
C MET A 47 0.41 -7.84 -7.06
N LYS A 48 -0.24 -8.71 -7.86
CA LYS A 48 -0.36 -10.14 -7.52
C LYS A 48 1.02 -10.80 -7.40
N THR A 49 1.94 -10.49 -8.32
CA THR A 49 3.31 -11.00 -8.29
C THR A 49 4.08 -10.45 -7.09
N ALA A 50 4.00 -9.14 -6.82
CA ALA A 50 4.67 -8.52 -5.68
C ALA A 50 4.16 -9.10 -4.35
N LYS A 51 2.85 -9.34 -4.22
CA LYS A 51 2.27 -9.97 -3.04
C LYS A 51 2.74 -11.41 -2.85
N ALA A 52 2.82 -12.18 -3.93
CA ALA A 52 3.35 -13.55 -3.86
C ALA A 52 4.83 -13.58 -3.42
N ASN A 53 5.64 -12.61 -3.89
CA ASN A 53 7.04 -12.49 -3.47
C ASN A 53 7.15 -12.08 -1.99
N GLU A 54 6.32 -11.13 -1.52
CA GLU A 54 6.28 -10.76 -0.09
C GLU A 54 5.91 -11.96 0.79
N ASP A 55 4.91 -12.74 0.40
CA ASP A 55 4.47 -13.92 1.15
C ASP A 55 5.56 -15.01 1.14
N HIS A 56 6.27 -15.19 0.02
CA HIS A 56 7.41 -16.11 -0.07
C HIS A 56 8.53 -15.70 0.89
N ASN A 57 8.99 -14.45 0.81
CA ASN A 57 10.06 -13.96 1.69
C ASN A 57 9.67 -14.01 3.18
N ARG A 58 8.40 -13.76 3.49
CA ARG A 58 7.89 -13.92 4.87
C ARG A 58 8.02 -15.35 5.36
N ASN A 59 7.60 -16.31 4.53
CA ASN A 59 7.68 -17.73 4.88
C ASN A 59 9.13 -18.18 5.08
N GLU A 60 10.08 -17.70 4.25
CA GLU A 60 11.50 -17.99 4.42
C GLU A 60 12.05 -17.43 5.75
N VAL A 61 11.70 -16.19 6.09
CA VAL A 61 12.05 -15.58 7.39
C VAL A 61 11.53 -16.44 8.55
N ASP A 62 10.25 -16.85 8.50
CA ASP A 62 9.62 -17.63 9.56
C ASP A 62 10.24 -19.03 9.68
N GLU A 63 10.58 -19.68 8.56
CA GLU A 63 11.29 -20.97 8.55
C GLU A 63 12.65 -20.85 9.22
N HIS A 64 13.45 -19.83 8.86
CA HIS A 64 14.78 -19.65 9.43
C HIS A 64 14.73 -19.21 10.91
N LYS A 65 13.74 -18.44 11.33
CA LYS A 65 13.47 -18.15 12.76
C LYS A 65 13.17 -19.43 13.54
N SER A 66 12.46 -20.38 12.94
CA SER A 66 12.22 -21.69 13.54
C SER A 66 13.53 -22.50 13.70
N LYS A 67 14.44 -22.41 12.73
CA LYS A 67 15.77 -23.03 12.82
C LYS A 67 16.64 -22.44 13.95
N ILE A 68 16.55 -21.11 14.16
CA ILE A 68 17.23 -20.45 15.31
C ILE A 68 16.74 -21.05 16.63
N SER A 69 15.42 -21.14 16.81
CA SER A 69 14.81 -21.73 18.00
C SER A 69 15.18 -23.20 18.21
N TYR A 70 15.24 -23.96 17.14
CA TYR A 70 15.68 -25.36 17.16
C TYR A 70 17.14 -25.48 17.63
N TRP A 71 18.06 -24.71 17.05
CA TRP A 71 19.48 -24.79 17.42
C TRP A 71 19.74 -24.27 18.85
N ASP A 72 18.96 -23.28 19.33
CA ASP A 72 19.02 -22.84 20.71
C ASP A 72 18.63 -23.96 21.69
N SER A 73 17.54 -24.69 21.35
CA SER A 73 17.13 -25.86 22.15
C SER A 73 18.19 -26.95 22.15
N GLN A 74 18.77 -27.25 20.99
CA GLN A 74 19.83 -28.28 20.88
C GLN A 74 21.08 -27.91 21.66
N ALA A 75 21.46 -26.60 21.68
CA ALA A 75 22.57 -26.14 22.47
C ALA A 75 22.33 -26.34 23.99
N ARG A 76 21.11 -26.04 24.46
CA ARG A 76 20.72 -26.22 25.87
C ARG A 76 20.70 -27.70 26.28
N GLU A 77 20.13 -28.58 25.45
CA GLU A 77 20.09 -30.00 25.69
C GLU A 77 21.51 -30.60 25.76
N ALA A 78 22.38 -30.23 24.83
CA ALA A 78 23.76 -30.65 24.81
C ALA A 78 24.53 -30.23 26.09
N LEU A 79 24.31 -29.01 26.56
CA LEU A 79 24.89 -28.51 27.82
C LEU A 79 24.38 -29.29 29.05
N GLN A 80 23.08 -29.60 29.10
CA GLN A 80 22.51 -30.42 30.18
C GLN A 80 23.08 -31.85 30.20
N GLY A 81 23.39 -32.37 29.00
CA GLY A 81 24.03 -33.68 28.83
C GLY A 81 25.55 -33.69 29.03
N GLY A 82 26.17 -32.55 29.33
CA GLY A 82 27.63 -32.41 29.49
C GLY A 82 28.41 -32.43 28.16
N ALA A 83 27.72 -32.37 27.00
CA ALA A 83 28.32 -32.44 25.69
C ALA A 83 28.69 -31.05 25.16
N GLU A 84 29.68 -30.43 25.76
CA GLU A 84 30.02 -29.00 25.52
C GLU A 84 30.42 -28.74 24.05
N ASP A 85 31.12 -29.65 23.39
CA ASP A 85 31.49 -29.47 21.99
C ASP A 85 30.26 -29.53 21.04
N GLN A 86 29.26 -30.32 21.36
CA GLN A 86 27.99 -30.33 20.61
C GLN A 86 27.21 -29.02 20.84
N ALA A 87 27.21 -28.50 22.04
CA ALA A 87 26.59 -27.22 22.35
C ALA A 87 27.25 -26.10 21.56
N ARG A 88 28.58 -26.05 21.48
CA ARG A 88 29.30 -25.06 20.65
C ARG A 88 28.93 -25.17 19.18
N LEU A 89 28.86 -26.37 18.64
CA LEU A 89 28.42 -26.60 17.25
C LEU A 89 27.01 -26.08 16.99
N ALA A 90 26.08 -26.39 17.92
CA ALA A 90 24.70 -25.90 17.82
C ALA A 90 24.61 -24.36 17.86
N LEU A 91 25.43 -23.70 18.70
CA LEU A 91 25.49 -22.24 18.76
C LEU A 91 26.08 -21.64 17.47
N VAL A 92 27.04 -22.28 16.84
CA VAL A 92 27.55 -21.85 15.51
C VAL A 92 26.43 -21.92 14.48
N ARG A 93 25.67 -23.03 14.43
CA ARG A 93 24.52 -23.17 13.52
C ARG A 93 23.41 -22.16 13.79
N LYS A 94 23.15 -21.85 15.06
CA LYS A 94 22.22 -20.78 15.44
C LYS A 94 22.69 -19.46 14.86
N ARG A 95 23.97 -19.11 15.01
CA ARG A 95 24.53 -17.86 14.52
C ARG A 95 24.44 -17.73 13.00
N GLU A 96 24.77 -18.80 12.28
CA GLU A 96 24.61 -18.88 10.83
C GLU A 96 23.15 -18.60 10.40
N ALA A 97 22.18 -19.17 11.14
CA ALA A 97 20.76 -18.93 10.88
C ALA A 97 20.32 -17.48 11.22
N GLU A 98 20.86 -16.89 12.30
CA GLU A 98 20.60 -15.48 12.67
C GLU A 98 21.12 -14.52 11.58
N ASP A 99 22.34 -14.74 11.08
CA ASP A 99 22.93 -13.91 10.02
C ASP A 99 22.12 -14.01 8.70
N LEU A 100 21.61 -15.20 8.38
CA LEU A 100 20.75 -15.40 7.22
C LEU A 100 19.40 -14.68 7.38
N VAL A 101 18.77 -14.78 8.55
CA VAL A 101 17.51 -14.08 8.85
C VAL A 101 17.66 -12.56 8.69
N ALA A 102 18.79 -12.00 9.13
CA ALA A 102 19.04 -10.57 8.96
C ALA A 102 19.00 -10.14 7.49
N GLY A 103 19.60 -10.91 6.58
CA GLY A 103 19.51 -10.66 5.13
C GLY A 103 18.09 -10.81 4.57
N LEU A 104 17.41 -11.90 4.95
CA LEU A 104 16.03 -12.16 4.50
C LEU A 104 15.02 -11.11 5.01
N GLU A 105 15.22 -10.54 6.20
CA GLU A 105 14.38 -9.46 6.72
C GLU A 105 14.51 -8.17 5.90
N GLU A 106 15.70 -7.86 5.37
CA GLU A 106 15.89 -6.73 4.46
C GLU A 106 15.19 -6.98 3.10
N GLU A 107 15.27 -8.21 2.57
CA GLU A 107 14.54 -8.58 1.35
C GLU A 107 13.02 -8.51 1.55
N LEU A 108 12.54 -8.97 2.70
CA LEU A 108 11.12 -8.86 3.06
C LEU A 108 10.66 -7.39 3.14
N ARG A 109 11.50 -6.52 3.73
CA ARG A 109 11.21 -5.07 3.78
C ARG A 109 11.09 -4.48 2.38
N ALA A 110 12.06 -4.73 1.50
CA ALA A 110 12.02 -4.26 0.12
C ALA A 110 10.80 -4.78 -0.66
N SER A 111 10.41 -6.04 -0.43
CA SER A 111 9.21 -6.63 -1.03
C SER A 111 7.92 -5.95 -0.56
N ARG A 112 7.82 -5.62 0.73
CA ARG A 112 6.69 -4.85 1.30
C ARG A 112 6.59 -3.46 0.70
N ASP A 113 7.69 -2.72 0.65
CA ASP A 113 7.74 -1.38 0.09
C ASP A 113 7.29 -1.39 -1.37
N THR A 114 7.72 -2.40 -2.14
CA THR A 114 7.29 -2.61 -3.53
C THR A 114 5.79 -2.87 -3.63
N CYS A 115 5.25 -3.74 -2.78
CA CYS A 115 3.83 -4.06 -2.74
C CYS A 115 2.98 -2.83 -2.39
N GLU A 116 3.40 -2.03 -1.41
CA GLU A 116 2.73 -0.80 -1.02
C GLU A 116 2.77 0.26 -2.13
N HIS A 117 3.90 0.41 -2.80
CA HIS A 117 4.03 1.35 -3.92
C HIS A 117 3.09 0.98 -5.06
N LEU A 118 3.07 -0.28 -5.47
CA LEU A 118 2.16 -0.78 -6.50
C LEU A 118 0.69 -0.61 -6.11
N THR A 119 0.36 -0.85 -4.84
CA THR A 119 -1.01 -0.65 -4.33
C THR A 119 -1.44 0.81 -4.42
N ARG A 120 -0.57 1.76 -4.05
CA ARG A 120 -0.84 3.20 -4.18
C ARG A 120 -1.05 3.61 -5.63
N THR A 121 -0.19 3.15 -6.52
CA THR A 121 -0.29 3.42 -7.97
C THR A 121 -1.59 2.86 -8.56
N TYR A 122 -1.96 1.64 -8.20
CA TYR A 122 -3.20 1.01 -8.64
C TYR A 122 -4.43 1.83 -8.21
N ARG A 123 -4.50 2.24 -6.93
CA ARG A 123 -5.61 3.06 -6.41
C ARG A 123 -5.69 4.43 -7.08
N ALA A 124 -4.54 5.05 -7.37
CA ALA A 124 -4.51 6.32 -8.09
C ALA A 124 -5.06 6.18 -9.51
N LEU A 125 -4.70 5.10 -10.23
CA LEU A 125 -5.26 4.79 -11.55
C LEU A 125 -6.77 4.51 -11.50
N GLU A 126 -7.25 3.76 -10.51
CA GLU A 126 -8.69 3.52 -10.32
C GLU A 126 -9.48 4.82 -10.12
N ALA A 127 -8.98 5.71 -9.28
CA ALA A 127 -9.60 7.01 -9.02
C ALA A 127 -9.65 7.87 -10.31
N ARG A 128 -8.57 7.89 -11.08
CA ARG A 128 -8.51 8.61 -12.37
C ARG A 128 -9.44 8.02 -13.40
N LEU A 129 -9.53 6.71 -13.50
CA LEU A 129 -10.48 6.04 -14.40
C LEU A 129 -11.92 6.38 -14.04
N ALA A 130 -12.26 6.39 -12.75
CA ALA A 130 -13.58 6.77 -12.28
C ALA A 130 -13.92 8.24 -12.65
N GLU A 131 -12.95 9.16 -12.51
CA GLU A 131 -13.08 10.55 -12.92
C GLU A 131 -13.32 10.67 -14.44
N ALA A 132 -12.51 9.99 -15.26
CA ALA A 132 -12.64 10.00 -16.71
C ALA A 132 -13.99 9.46 -17.19
N ARG A 133 -14.47 8.37 -16.60
CA ARG A 133 -15.79 7.79 -16.92
C ARG A 133 -16.96 8.72 -16.55
N ARG A 134 -16.87 9.44 -15.43
CA ARG A 134 -17.88 10.47 -15.08
C ARG A 134 -17.93 11.60 -16.11
N ARG A 135 -16.78 12.02 -16.65
CA ARG A 135 -16.72 13.04 -17.70
C ARG A 135 -17.24 12.54 -19.05
N GLN A 136 -17.05 11.26 -19.34
CA GLN A 136 -17.57 10.64 -20.56
C GLN A 136 -19.09 10.52 -20.54
N ASN A 137 -19.69 10.23 -19.36
CA ASN A 137 -21.13 10.06 -19.19
C ASN A 137 -21.70 11.12 -18.22
N PRO A 138 -21.90 12.35 -18.66
CA PRO A 138 -22.44 13.42 -17.79
C PRO A 138 -23.91 13.21 -17.40
N VAL A 139 -24.58 12.14 -17.88
CA VAL A 139 -26.02 11.91 -17.70
C VAL A 139 -26.36 11.31 -16.32
N ASP A 140 -25.41 10.73 -15.59
CA ASP A 140 -25.63 10.13 -14.29
C ASP A 140 -25.13 10.98 -13.11
N GLY A 141 -25.67 12.17 -12.99
CA GLY A 141 -25.59 12.94 -11.75
C GLY A 141 -24.64 14.13 -11.76
N GLN A 142 -25.24 15.28 -11.97
CA GLN A 142 -24.81 16.57 -11.46
C GLN A 142 -23.34 16.96 -11.75
N ALA A 143 -23.20 17.70 -12.86
CA ALA A 143 -22.02 18.52 -13.11
C ALA A 143 -21.68 19.37 -11.86
N PRO A 144 -20.42 19.48 -11.46
CA PRO A 144 -20.02 20.59 -10.64
C PRO A 144 -19.79 21.79 -11.56
N ASP A 145 -20.90 22.38 -12.07
CA ASP A 145 -20.87 23.68 -12.70
C ASP A 145 -20.93 24.74 -11.63
N GLY A 146 -19.99 25.65 -11.76
CA GLY A 146 -20.11 27.00 -11.25
C GLY A 146 -19.68 27.15 -9.79
N GLU A 147 -18.64 27.91 -9.63
CA GLU A 147 -18.52 28.86 -8.55
C GLU A 147 -19.82 29.63 -8.40
N ALA A 148 -20.77 29.08 -7.68
CA ALA A 148 -21.88 29.79 -7.09
C ALA A 148 -21.65 29.71 -5.59
N GLU A 149 -21.42 30.87 -5.01
CA GLU A 149 -21.47 31.16 -3.59
C GLU A 149 -22.53 30.27 -2.91
N ARG A 150 -22.12 29.16 -2.33
CA ARG A 150 -22.94 28.41 -1.39
C ARG A 150 -22.70 29.04 -0.03
N GLU A 151 -23.70 29.81 0.39
CA GLU A 151 -23.90 30.03 1.81
C GLU A 151 -23.80 28.69 2.57
N PRO A 152 -23.19 28.66 3.75
CA PRO A 152 -23.01 27.43 4.51
C PRO A 152 -24.38 26.88 4.89
N GLN A 153 -24.82 25.82 4.21
CA GLN A 153 -25.94 25.02 4.68
C GLN A 153 -25.50 24.29 5.95
N PRO A 154 -26.31 24.21 6.99
CA PRO A 154 -25.95 23.54 8.22
C PRO A 154 -25.66 22.06 7.94
N ALA A 155 -24.52 21.62 8.48
CA ALA A 155 -24.05 20.24 8.41
C ALA A 155 -25.20 19.25 8.72
N SER A 156 -25.27 18.18 7.92
CA SER A 156 -26.23 17.11 8.17
C SER A 156 -26.00 16.54 9.58
N GLU A 157 -27.05 16.09 10.25
CA GLU A 157 -27.02 15.55 11.63
C GLU A 157 -25.96 14.44 11.83
N VAL A 158 -25.55 13.78 10.76
CA VAL A 158 -24.51 12.73 10.77
C VAL A 158 -23.10 13.32 10.98
N ASP A 159 -22.80 14.49 10.40
CA ASP A 159 -21.50 15.17 10.62
C ASP A 159 -21.37 15.75 12.02
N ALA A 160 -22.48 16.15 12.64
CA ALA A 160 -22.51 16.68 14.01
C ALA A 160 -22.24 15.58 15.06
N THR A 161 -22.75 14.38 14.85
CA THR A 161 -22.50 13.23 15.74
C THR A 161 -21.05 12.76 15.68
N VAL A 162 -20.47 12.65 14.48
CA VAL A 162 -19.07 12.26 14.29
C VAL A 162 -18.12 13.32 14.86
N ALA A 163 -18.43 14.61 14.68
CA ALA A 163 -17.63 15.69 15.26
C ALA A 163 -17.67 15.66 16.80
N SER A 164 -18.83 15.36 17.40
CA SER A 164 -18.97 15.20 18.86
C SER A 164 -18.19 14.00 19.41
N GLU A 165 -18.22 12.87 18.72
CA GLU A 165 -17.47 11.67 19.11
C GLU A 165 -15.96 11.91 19.07
N ILE A 166 -15.47 12.63 18.06
CA ILE A 166 -14.04 12.99 17.93
C ILE A 166 -13.62 13.96 19.05
N GLU A 167 -14.46 14.92 19.41
CA GLU A 167 -14.15 15.83 20.52
C GLU A 167 -14.15 15.13 21.88
N ASP A 168 -15.04 14.18 22.10
CA ASP A 168 -15.07 13.37 23.33
C ASP A 168 -13.83 12.47 23.44
N GLU A 169 -13.39 11.87 22.34
CA GLU A 169 -12.19 11.04 22.26
C GLU A 169 -10.92 11.89 22.50
N LEU A 170 -10.89 13.09 21.93
CA LEU A 170 -9.81 14.06 22.15
C LEU A 170 -9.74 14.52 23.62
N ALA A 171 -10.89 14.73 24.25
CA ALA A 171 -10.97 15.10 25.66
C ALA A 171 -10.53 13.95 26.59
N ALA A 172 -10.84 12.70 26.22
CA ALA A 172 -10.37 11.51 26.94
C ALA A 172 -8.85 11.36 26.85
N LEU A 173 -8.27 11.51 25.66
CA LEU A 173 -6.82 11.48 25.43
C LEU A 173 -6.07 12.59 26.21
N LYS A 174 -6.63 13.80 26.24
CA LYS A 174 -6.04 14.91 27.02
C LYS A 174 -6.02 14.62 28.53
N ARG A 175 -7.05 13.96 29.07
CA ARG A 175 -7.09 13.54 30.48
C ARG A 175 -6.06 12.46 30.77
N GLU A 176 -5.89 11.51 29.84
CA GLU A 176 -4.94 10.41 29.98
C GLU A 176 -3.49 10.91 29.92
N MET A 177 -3.21 11.94 29.11
CA MET A 177 -1.89 12.59 29.01
C MET A 177 -1.61 13.61 30.13
N GLY A 178 -2.53 13.82 31.07
CA GLY A 178 -2.30 14.72 32.24
C GLY A 178 -2.21 16.20 31.88
N GLN A 179 -2.75 16.63 30.74
CA GLN A 179 -2.85 18.03 30.34
C GLN A 179 -4.26 18.55 30.66
N SER A 180 -4.33 19.29 31.78
CA SER A 180 -5.52 20.10 32.15
C SER A 180 -5.50 21.42 31.43
#